data_fe7baa3fb5202b3a91363efb7bfb2617
#
_entry.id   fe7baa3fb5202b3a91363efb7bfb2617
#
_cell.length_a   1.000
_cell.length_b   1.000
_cell.length_c   1.000
_cell.angle_alpha   90.00
_cell.angle_beta   90.00
_cell.angle_gamma   90.00
#
_symmetry.space_group_name_H-M   'P 1'
#
loop_
_entity.id
_entity.type
_entity.pdbx_description
1 polymer ?
#
loop_
_entity_poly.entity_id
_entity_poly.type
_entity_poly.pdbx_seq_one_letter_code
_entity_poly.pdbx_strand_id
1 'polypeptide(L)'
;MARPSRYSPEVRERAIRMVREHGSEHLSQWAAIASIASKLGCTPETLRRWVRQAERDTGHRSGLTTDERQRLRELEREVRELKRANEILRKASAYFAQAELDRRPK
;
A
#
# COMPACT_ATOMS: atom_id res chain seq x y z
N MET A 1 -10.44 7.11 -5.93
CA MET A 1 -9.17 7.42 -6.60
C MET A 1 -8.16 7.93 -5.61
N ALA A 2 -6.98 7.35 -5.63
CA ALA A 2 -5.88 7.89 -4.85
C ALA A 2 -5.45 9.23 -5.44
N ARG A 3 -5.27 10.24 -4.59
CA ARG A 3 -4.73 11.51 -5.04
C ARG A 3 -3.26 11.32 -5.43
N PRO A 4 -2.82 11.89 -6.56
CA PRO A 4 -1.40 11.87 -6.86
C PRO A 4 -0.63 12.57 -5.73
N SER A 5 0.54 12.06 -5.43
CA SER A 5 1.39 12.66 -4.42
C SER A 5 1.82 14.06 -4.88
N ARG A 6 1.84 15.02 -3.95
CA ARG A 6 2.32 16.39 -4.23
C ARG A 6 3.81 16.42 -4.52
N TYR A 7 4.52 15.37 -4.16
CA TYR A 7 5.97 15.30 -4.23
C TYR A 7 6.38 14.16 -5.16
N SER A 8 7.36 14.43 -6.02
CA SER A 8 7.89 13.43 -6.93
C SER A 8 8.67 12.37 -6.14
N PRO A 9 8.85 11.16 -6.72
CA PRO A 9 9.69 10.14 -6.08
C PRO A 9 11.11 10.63 -5.81
N GLU A 10 11.67 11.47 -6.68
CA GLU A 10 13.01 12.02 -6.50
C GLU A 10 13.10 12.93 -5.29
N VAL A 11 12.06 13.74 -5.08
CA VAL A 11 11.99 14.64 -3.91
C VAL A 11 11.90 13.81 -2.63
N ARG A 12 11.10 12.77 -2.63
CA ARG A 12 10.98 11.88 -1.47
C ARG A 12 12.31 11.20 -1.14
N GLU A 13 12.97 10.67 -2.14
CA GLU A 13 14.27 10.00 -1.96
C GLU A 13 15.32 10.96 -1.42
N ARG A 14 15.34 12.18 -1.95
CA ARG A 14 16.27 13.21 -1.48
C ARG A 14 15.99 13.55 -0.02
N ALA A 15 14.72 13.71 0.34
CA ALA A 15 14.32 14.03 1.70
C ALA A 15 14.74 12.92 2.68
N ILE A 16 14.50 11.68 2.31
CA ILE A 16 14.89 10.50 3.11
C ILE A 16 16.39 10.45 3.28
N ARG A 17 17.13 10.69 2.20
CA ARG A 17 18.58 10.70 2.22
C ARG A 17 19.12 11.80 3.13
N MET A 18 18.53 12.99 3.08
CA MET A 18 18.91 14.10 3.94
C MET A 18 18.73 13.77 5.42
N VAL A 19 17.62 13.12 5.77
CA VAL A 19 17.39 12.67 7.15
C VAL A 19 18.48 11.67 7.57
N ARG A 20 18.81 10.74 6.69
CA ARG A 20 19.81 9.71 6.97
C ARG A 20 21.21 10.32 7.14
N GLU A 21 21.59 11.22 6.25
CA GLU A 21 22.94 11.79 6.23
C GLU A 21 23.15 12.84 7.33
N HIS A 22 22.13 13.58 7.66
CA HIS A 22 22.22 14.68 8.63
C HIS A 22 21.59 14.40 9.97
N GLY A 23 21.15 13.15 10.20
CA GLY A 23 20.50 12.77 11.45
C GLY A 23 21.39 12.97 12.67
N SER A 24 22.71 12.78 12.52
CA SER A 24 23.66 12.96 13.62
C SER A 24 23.89 14.42 14.02
N GLU A 25 23.49 15.35 13.17
CA GLU A 25 23.59 16.79 13.43
C GLU A 25 22.46 17.30 14.33
N HIS A 26 21.49 16.45 14.60
CA HIS A 26 20.30 16.78 15.40
C HIS A 26 20.23 15.93 16.65
N LEU A 27 19.48 16.43 17.65
CA LEU A 27 19.33 15.74 18.91
C LEU A 27 18.57 14.41 18.81
N SER A 28 17.72 14.28 17.79
CA SER A 28 16.93 13.07 17.58
C SER A 28 16.55 12.97 16.11
N GLN A 29 16.10 11.78 15.71
CA GLN A 29 15.57 11.58 14.36
C GLN A 29 14.38 12.50 14.08
N TRP A 30 13.50 12.68 15.09
CA TRP A 30 12.36 13.58 14.94
C TRP A 30 12.81 15.03 14.69
N ALA A 31 13.82 15.49 15.41
CA ALA A 31 14.37 16.83 15.21
C ALA A 31 14.90 16.99 13.79
N ALA A 32 15.60 15.99 13.27
CA ALA A 32 16.10 15.98 11.90
C ALA A 32 14.95 16.04 10.90
N ILE A 33 13.95 15.21 11.10
CA ILE A 33 12.76 15.15 10.24
C ILE A 33 12.03 16.50 10.24
N ALA A 34 11.81 17.09 11.40
CA ALA A 34 11.13 18.38 11.52
C ALA A 34 11.89 19.49 10.80
N SER A 35 13.21 19.53 10.97
CA SER A 35 14.06 20.53 10.34
C SER A 35 14.03 20.42 8.81
N ILE A 36 14.18 19.21 8.29
CA ILE A 36 14.23 18.97 6.84
C ILE A 36 12.85 19.18 6.21
N ALA A 37 11.79 18.73 6.88
CA ALA A 37 10.43 18.94 6.41
C ALA A 37 10.12 20.43 6.25
N SER A 38 10.53 21.24 7.23
CA SER A 38 10.36 22.69 7.17
C SER A 38 11.03 23.29 5.94
N LYS A 39 12.23 22.84 5.61
CA LYS A 39 12.98 23.32 4.45
C LYS A 39 12.35 22.91 3.13
N LEU A 40 11.71 21.74 3.09
CA LEU A 40 11.06 21.20 1.89
C LEU A 40 9.63 21.68 1.71
N GLY A 41 9.04 22.27 2.75
CA GLY A 41 7.65 22.71 2.71
C GLY A 41 6.64 21.59 2.91
N CYS A 42 7.05 20.46 3.45
CA CYS A 42 6.13 19.38 3.81
C CYS A 42 5.95 19.31 5.32
N THR A 43 4.95 18.56 5.77
CA THR A 43 4.76 18.36 7.21
C THR A 43 5.75 17.35 7.73
N PRO A 44 6.18 17.47 9.01
CA PRO A 44 7.04 16.45 9.62
C PRO A 44 6.43 15.05 9.59
N GLU A 45 5.12 14.94 9.75
CA GLU A 45 4.42 13.65 9.70
C GLU A 45 4.55 12.98 8.33
N THR A 46 4.45 13.76 7.26
CA THR A 46 4.63 13.24 5.90
C THR A 46 6.02 12.67 5.71
N LEU A 47 7.05 13.45 6.08
CA LEU A 47 8.43 13.00 5.95
C LEU A 47 8.71 11.80 6.86
N ARG A 48 8.16 11.80 8.07
CA ARG A 48 8.27 10.67 8.99
C ARG A 48 7.76 9.38 8.35
N ARG A 49 6.60 9.43 7.71
CA ARG A 49 6.03 8.26 7.02
C ARG A 49 6.98 7.74 5.95
N TRP A 50 7.55 8.63 5.17
CA TRP A 50 8.50 8.25 4.12
C TRP A 50 9.74 7.59 4.72
N VAL A 51 10.30 8.17 5.77
CA VAL A 51 11.49 7.65 6.45
C VAL A 51 11.20 6.27 7.05
N ARG A 52 10.06 6.10 7.73
CA ARG A 52 9.69 4.82 8.34
C ARG A 52 9.52 3.73 7.28
N GLN A 53 8.90 4.08 6.14
CA GLN A 53 8.74 3.11 5.06
C GLN A 53 10.09 2.73 4.45
N ALA A 54 10.97 3.70 4.26
CA ALA A 54 12.32 3.43 3.76
C ALA A 54 13.10 2.52 4.71
N GLU A 55 12.97 2.74 6.01
CA GLU A 55 13.60 1.89 7.02
C GLU A 55 13.08 0.45 6.96
N ARG A 56 11.77 0.26 6.73
CA ARG A 56 11.19 -1.08 6.55
C ARG A 56 11.71 -1.72 5.28
N ASP A 57 11.76 -0.97 4.18
CA ASP A 57 12.20 -1.46 2.88
C ASP A 57 13.67 -1.91 2.92
N THR A 58 14.49 -1.31 3.76
CA THR A 58 15.89 -1.69 3.93
C THR A 58 16.11 -2.70 5.06
N GLY A 59 15.05 -3.12 5.73
CA GLY A 59 15.13 -4.09 6.81
C GLY A 59 15.58 -3.54 8.17
N HIS A 60 15.75 -2.22 8.29
CA HIS A 60 16.14 -1.57 9.54
C HIS A 60 14.99 -1.47 10.55
N ARG A 61 13.77 -1.73 10.11
CA ARG A 61 12.58 -1.67 10.95
C ARG A 61 11.64 -2.79 10.53
N SER A 62 11.00 -3.42 11.50
CA SER A 62 10.00 -4.46 11.22
C SER A 62 8.77 -3.83 10.57
N GLY A 63 8.07 -4.62 9.78
CA GLY A 63 6.88 -4.21 9.07
C GLY A 63 6.97 -4.60 7.61
N LEU A 64 5.90 -4.35 6.88
CA LEU A 64 5.82 -4.70 5.47
C LEU A 64 6.62 -3.72 4.62
N THR A 65 7.38 -4.26 3.68
CA THR A 65 8.03 -3.45 2.65
C THR A 65 6.98 -2.88 1.69
N THR A 66 7.38 -1.91 0.89
CA THR A 66 6.49 -1.35 -0.14
C THR A 66 6.03 -2.42 -1.12
N ASP A 67 6.94 -3.29 -1.55
CA ASP A 67 6.63 -4.38 -2.47
C ASP A 67 5.66 -5.39 -1.84
N GLU A 68 5.88 -5.74 -0.58
CA GLU A 68 5.00 -6.64 0.14
C GLU A 68 3.61 -6.06 0.30
N ARG A 69 3.50 -4.77 0.61
CA ARG A 69 2.21 -4.08 0.70
C ARG A 69 1.47 -4.10 -0.63
N GLN A 70 2.18 -3.86 -1.72
CA GLN A 70 1.59 -3.88 -3.04
C GLN A 70 1.12 -5.29 -3.39
N ARG A 71 1.92 -6.30 -3.11
CA ARG A 71 1.56 -7.69 -3.33
C ARG A 71 0.32 -8.08 -2.52
N LEU A 72 0.26 -7.63 -1.28
CA LEU A 72 -0.90 -7.88 -0.42
C LEU A 72 -2.17 -7.27 -1.03
N ARG A 73 -2.10 -6.04 -1.50
CA ARG A 73 -3.25 -5.39 -2.17
C ARG A 73 -3.69 -6.14 -3.42
N GLU A 74 -2.74 -6.62 -4.21
CA GLU A 74 -3.03 -7.42 -5.41
C GLU A 74 -3.73 -8.72 -5.05
N LEU A 75 -3.22 -9.41 -4.03
CA LEU A 75 -3.81 -10.67 -3.56
C LEU A 75 -5.21 -10.45 -2.99
N GLU A 76 -5.42 -9.39 -2.24
CA GLU A 76 -6.74 -9.03 -1.71
C GLU A 76 -7.74 -8.80 -2.84
N ARG A 77 -7.30 -8.12 -3.91
CA ARG A 77 -8.14 -7.90 -5.10
C ARG A 77 -8.46 -9.22 -5.77
N GLU A 78 -7.46 -10.07 -5.98
CA GLU A 78 -7.68 -11.40 -6.57
C GLU A 78 -8.68 -12.22 -5.76
N VAL A 79 -8.56 -12.20 -4.44
CA VAL A 79 -9.48 -12.92 -3.56
C VAL A 79 -10.91 -12.41 -3.75
N ARG A 80 -11.10 -11.08 -3.80
CA ARG A 80 -12.43 -10.52 -4.02
C ARG A 80 -13.00 -10.92 -5.37
N GLU A 81 -12.17 -10.89 -6.42
CA GLU A 81 -12.59 -11.27 -7.77
C GLU A 81 -12.94 -12.75 -7.84
N LEU A 82 -12.13 -13.61 -7.22
CA LEU A 82 -12.38 -15.04 -7.19
C LEU A 82 -13.65 -15.38 -6.41
N LYS A 83 -13.88 -14.69 -5.29
CA LYS A 83 -15.12 -14.88 -4.52
C LYS A 83 -16.35 -14.48 -5.33
N ARG A 84 -16.25 -13.37 -6.07
CA ARG A 84 -17.33 -12.92 -6.95
C ARG A 84 -17.60 -13.94 -8.06
N ALA A 85 -16.53 -14.38 -8.73
CA ALA A 85 -16.66 -15.37 -9.79
C ALA A 85 -17.26 -16.67 -9.26
N ASN A 86 -16.78 -17.12 -8.10
CA ASN A 86 -17.30 -18.32 -7.46
C ASN A 86 -18.78 -18.21 -7.11
N GLU A 87 -19.19 -17.04 -6.62
CA GLU A 87 -20.60 -16.78 -6.30
C GLU A 87 -21.48 -16.80 -7.56
N ILE A 88 -21.00 -16.17 -8.63
CA ILE A 88 -21.70 -16.18 -9.92
C ILE A 88 -21.83 -17.62 -10.44
N LEU A 89 -20.76 -18.39 -10.38
CA LEU A 89 -20.78 -19.78 -10.82
C LEU A 89 -21.72 -20.63 -9.98
N ARG A 90 -21.77 -20.38 -8.68
CA ARG A 90 -22.66 -21.08 -7.76
C ARG A 90 -24.11 -20.78 -8.10
N LYS A 91 -24.44 -19.51 -8.33
CA LYS A 91 -25.79 -19.09 -8.72
C LYS A 91 -26.19 -19.67 -10.08
N ALA A 92 -25.24 -19.66 -11.04
CA ALA A 92 -25.48 -20.23 -12.36
C ALA A 92 -25.72 -21.73 -12.28
N SER A 93 -24.91 -22.44 -11.47
CA SER A 93 -25.07 -23.88 -11.26
C SER A 93 -26.42 -24.22 -10.66
N ALA A 94 -26.87 -23.43 -9.67
CA ALA A 94 -28.17 -23.60 -9.06
C ALA A 94 -29.31 -23.36 -10.07
N TYR A 95 -29.16 -22.34 -10.89
CA TYR A 95 -30.13 -22.03 -11.95
C TYR A 95 -30.22 -23.18 -12.98
N PHE A 96 -29.10 -23.68 -13.44
CA PHE A 96 -29.07 -24.79 -14.39
C PHE A 96 -29.62 -26.07 -13.79
N ALA A 97 -29.31 -26.34 -12.54
CA ALA A 97 -29.86 -27.50 -11.83
C ALA A 97 -31.37 -27.41 -11.73
N GLN A 98 -31.91 -26.23 -11.38
CA GLN A 98 -33.34 -26.02 -11.31
C GLN A 98 -34.00 -26.13 -12.68
N ALA A 99 -33.40 -25.58 -13.71
CA ALA A 99 -33.90 -25.69 -15.09
C ALA A 99 -33.97 -27.16 -15.55
N GLU A 100 -32.97 -27.97 -15.17
CA GLU A 100 -32.96 -29.40 -15.49
C GLU A 100 -34.06 -30.15 -14.77
N LEU A 101 -34.33 -29.81 -13.48
CA LEU A 101 -35.42 -30.41 -12.70
C LEU A 101 -36.78 -30.02 -13.25
N ASP A 102 -36.93 -28.81 -13.77
CA ASP A 102 -38.20 -28.31 -14.32
C ASP A 102 -38.48 -28.86 -15.72
N ARG A 103 -37.49 -29.51 -16.34
CA ARG A 103 -37.64 -30.10 -17.65
C ARG A 103 -38.57 -31.32 -17.55
N ARG A 104 -39.71 -31.20 -18.21
CA ARG A 104 -40.71 -32.30 -18.18
C ARG A 104 -40.27 -33.41 -19.15
N PRO A 105 -40.23 -34.65 -18.69
CA PRO A 105 -40.04 -35.76 -19.61
C PRO A 105 -41.28 -35.87 -20.52
N LYS A 106 -41.04 -36.20 -21.78
CA LYS A 106 -42.13 -36.45 -22.71
C LYS A 106 -42.79 -37.78 -22.42
#